data_5582a3a86d65d2beccf2f52b792a1a39
#
_entry.id   5582a3a86d65d2beccf2f52b792a1a39
#
_cell.length_a   1.000
_cell.length_b   1.000
_cell.length_c   1.000
_cell.angle_alpha   90.00
_cell.angle_beta   90.00
_cell.angle_gamma   90.00
#
_symmetry.space_group_name_H-M   'P 1'
#
loop_
_entity.id
_entity.type
_entity.pdbx_description
1 polymer ?
#
loop_
_entity_poly.entity_id
_entity_poly.type
_entity_poly.pdbx_seq_one_letter_code
_entity_poly.pdbx_strand_id
1 'polypeptide(L)' 'MQIIYTKHAYLQIKTRKIQKVWVEEAIKSPDELRRNGNKCYAIKKLNGNTLKVVYAKEKYIKVITSFFIK' A
#
# COMPACT_ATOMS: atom_id res chain seq x y z
N MET A 1 -13.93 3.33 -3.94
CA MET A 1 -13.20 2.54 -4.94
C MET A 1 -12.78 1.22 -4.33
N GLN A 2 -12.91 0.16 -5.08
CA GLN A 2 -12.60 -1.17 -4.57
C GLN A 2 -11.09 -1.39 -4.50
N ILE A 3 -10.64 -1.97 -3.39
CA ILE A 3 -9.23 -2.30 -3.19
C ILE A 3 -9.10 -3.81 -3.12
N ILE A 4 -8.28 -4.37 -4.02
CA ILE A 4 -8.00 -5.81 -4.01
C ILE A 4 -6.50 -6.01 -3.81
N TYR A 5 -6.14 -7.20 -3.35
CA TYR A 5 -4.77 -7.53 -3.01
C TYR A 5 -4.29 -8.69 -3.86
N THR A 6 -3.10 -8.58 -4.45
CA THR A 6 -2.49 -9.73 -5.11
C THR A 6 -2.18 -10.77 -4.05
N LYS A 7 -2.00 -12.01 -4.50
CA LYS A 7 -1.63 -13.09 -3.59
C LYS A 7 -0.33 -12.75 -2.85
N HIS A 8 0.63 -12.19 -3.56
CA HIS A 8 1.91 -11.77 -2.99
C HIS A 8 1.71 -10.71 -1.91
N ALA A 9 0.91 -9.69 -2.21
CA ALA A 9 0.65 -8.62 -1.25
C ALA A 9 -0.06 -9.15 -0.01
N TYR A 10 -1.04 -10.02 -0.22
CA TYR A 10 -1.79 -10.61 0.88
C TYR A 10 -0.87 -11.39 1.83
N LEU A 11 0.04 -12.19 1.26
CA LEU A 11 0.99 -12.95 2.05
C LEU A 11 1.96 -12.05 2.80
N GLN A 12 2.40 -10.97 2.17
CA GLN A 12 3.29 -10.02 2.81
C GLN A 12 2.61 -9.32 3.99
N ILE A 13 1.35 -8.95 3.83
CA ILE A 13 0.59 -8.30 4.89
C ILE A 13 0.50 -9.23 6.10
N LYS A 14 0.18 -10.50 5.85
CA LYS A 14 0.10 -11.48 6.94
C LYS A 14 1.45 -11.73 7.60
N THR A 15 2.47 -11.93 6.80
CA THR A 15 3.81 -12.26 7.28
C THR A 15 4.43 -11.12 8.06
N ARG A 16 4.21 -9.89 7.59
CA ARG A 16 4.83 -8.70 8.19
C ARG A 16 3.92 -8.01 9.19
N LYS A 17 2.77 -8.60 9.48
CA LYS A 17 1.80 -8.07 10.44
C LYS A 17 1.39 -6.64 10.11
N ILE A 18 1.19 -6.38 8.83
CA ILE A 18 0.67 -5.10 8.37
C ILE A 18 -0.84 -5.17 8.39
N GLN A 19 -1.50 -4.19 8.98
CA GLN A 19 -2.95 -4.17 9.01
C GLN A 19 -3.49 -3.58 7.72
N LYS A 20 -4.58 -4.16 7.21
CA LYS A 20 -5.20 -3.69 5.99
C LYS A 20 -5.65 -2.24 6.10
N VAL A 21 -6.09 -1.82 7.27
CA VAL A 21 -6.52 -0.45 7.49
C VAL A 21 -5.36 0.52 7.27
N TRP A 22 -4.14 0.12 7.60
CA TRP A 22 -2.97 0.96 7.36
C TRP A 22 -2.69 1.10 5.87
N VAL A 23 -2.86 -0.01 5.12
CA VAL A 23 -2.67 0.01 3.67
C VAL A 23 -3.70 0.93 3.02
N GLU A 24 -4.95 0.82 3.45
CA GLU A 24 -6.03 1.66 2.93
C GLU A 24 -5.78 3.13 3.24
N GLU A 25 -5.30 3.44 4.45
CA GLU A 25 -4.95 4.80 4.82
C GLU A 25 -3.84 5.35 3.93
N ALA A 26 -2.82 4.54 3.66
CA ALA A 26 -1.72 4.95 2.81
C ALA A 26 -2.21 5.27 1.40
N ILE A 27 -3.19 4.54 0.92
CA ILE A 27 -3.74 4.77 -0.42
C ILE A 27 -4.61 6.02 -0.43
N LYS A 28 -5.44 6.20 0.60
CA LYS A 28 -6.38 7.33 0.65
C LYS A 28 -5.73 8.65 1.02
N SER A 29 -4.78 8.61 1.95
CA SER A 29 -4.17 9.82 2.50
C SER A 29 -2.67 9.63 2.68
N PRO A 30 -1.94 9.45 1.58
CA PRO A 30 -0.49 9.26 1.68
C PRO A 30 0.20 10.55 2.10
N ASP A 31 1.30 10.42 2.83
CA ASP A 31 2.15 11.56 3.13
C ASP A 31 2.99 11.91 1.91
N GLU A 32 3.29 10.92 1.08
CA GLU A 32 4.04 11.11 -0.14
C GLU A 32 3.52 10.13 -1.18
N LEU A 33 3.36 10.57 -2.41
CA LEU A 33 2.85 9.74 -3.49
C LEU A 33 3.66 10.00 -4.76
N ARG A 34 4.11 8.92 -5.37
CA ARG A 34 4.77 8.97 -6.67
C ARG A 34 4.04 8.08 -7.65
N ARG A 35 4.00 8.50 -8.90
CA ARG A 35 3.35 7.74 -9.96
C ARG A 35 4.31 7.45 -11.08
N ASN A 36 4.16 6.25 -11.66
CA ASN A 36 4.90 5.86 -12.85
C ASN A 36 3.94 5.02 -13.70
N GLY A 37 3.34 5.66 -14.70
CA GLY A 37 2.29 5.01 -15.46
C GLY A 37 1.06 4.80 -14.59
N ASN A 38 0.57 3.57 -14.53
CA ASN A 38 -0.56 3.24 -13.66
C ASN A 38 -0.13 2.73 -12.30
N LYS A 39 1.18 2.68 -12.04
CA LYS A 39 1.69 2.27 -10.73
C LYS A 39 1.86 3.47 -9.82
N CYS A 40 1.46 3.29 -8.58
CA CYS A 40 1.56 4.32 -7.55
C CYS A 40 2.37 3.79 -6.39
N TYR A 41 3.20 4.67 -5.83
CA TYR A 41 4.05 4.35 -4.68
C TYR A 41 3.66 5.31 -3.57
N ALA A 42 2.91 4.81 -2.60
CA ALA A 42 2.40 5.63 -1.50
C ALA A 42 3.23 5.38 -0.25
N ILE A 43 3.59 6.47 0.42
CA ILE A 43 4.32 6.39 1.68
C ILE A 43 3.47 7.05 2.75
N LYS A 44 3.28 6.33 3.85
CA LYS A 44 2.49 6.81 4.97
C LYS A 44 3.27 6.63 6.25
N LYS A 45 3.43 7.73 6.98
CA LYS A 45 4.07 7.69 8.30
C LYS A 45 3.05 7.24 9.33
N LEU A 46 3.36 6.15 9.99
CA LEU A 46 2.58 5.63 11.09
C LEU A 46 3.33 5.89 12.38
N ASN A 47 2.70 5.60 13.49
CA ASN A 47 3.31 5.83 14.79
C ASN A 47 4.55 4.93 14.94
N GLY A 48 5.74 5.50 14.75
CA GLY A 48 7.00 4.79 14.90
C GLY A 48 7.47 4.03 13.68
N ASN A 49 6.66 3.99 12.61
CA ASN A 49 7.00 3.23 11.41
C ASN A 49 6.61 4.02 10.17
N THR A 50 7.22 3.67 9.05
CA THR A 50 6.85 4.23 7.76
C THR A 50 6.46 3.09 6.84
N LEU A 51 5.24 3.15 6.32
CA LEU A 51 4.69 2.12 5.45
C LEU A 51 4.77 2.58 4.00
N LYS A 52 5.26 1.69 3.15
CA LYS A 52 5.25 1.91 1.70
C LYS A 52 4.31 0.91 1.06
N VAL A 53 3.41 1.42 0.22
CA VAL A 53 2.45 0.59 -0.50
C VAL A 53 2.63 0.85 -1.99
N VAL A 54 2.81 -0.23 -2.74
CA VAL A 54 2.88 -0.14 -4.20
C VAL A 54 1.58 -0.73 -4.74
N TYR A 55 0.88 0.05 -5.56
CA TYR A 55 -0.39 -0.40 -6.11
C TYR A 55 -0.56 0.08 -7.54
N ALA A 56 -1.40 -0.61 -8.28
CA ALA A 56 -1.81 -0.20 -9.62
C ALA A 56 -3.19 0.40 -9.55
N LYS A 57 -3.38 1.54 -10.20
CA LYS A 57 -4.68 2.21 -10.23
C LYS A 57 -5.31 2.01 -11.60
N GLU A 58 -6.41 1.28 -11.64
CA GLU A 58 -7.20 1.02 -12.82
C GLU A 58 -8.65 1.34 -12.50
N LYS A 59 -9.59 0.51 -12.90
CA LYS A 59 -10.98 0.65 -12.48
C LYS A 59 -11.13 0.33 -10.99
N TYR A 60 -10.12 -0.31 -10.43
CA TYR A 60 -10.04 -0.65 -9.03
C TYR A 60 -8.57 -0.45 -8.62
N ILE A 61 -8.29 -0.54 -7.34
CA ILE A 61 -6.94 -0.45 -6.83
C ILE A 61 -6.44 -1.86 -6.54
N LYS A 62 -5.30 -2.21 -7.16
CA LYS A 62 -4.69 -3.52 -6.96
C LYS A 62 -3.39 -3.32 -6.19
N VAL A 63 -3.36 -3.76 -4.94
CA VAL A 63 -2.17 -3.67 -4.11
C VAL A 63 -1.17 -4.75 -4.54
N ILE A 64 0.01 -4.32 -4.94
CA ILE A 64 1.04 -5.21 -5.46
C ILE A 64 1.98 -5.66 -4.36
N THR A 65 2.40 -4.73 -3.52
CA THR A 65 3.28 -5.05 -2.39
C THR A 65 3.14 -3.98 -1.32
N SER A 66 3.50 -4.35 -0.10
CA SER A 66 3.40 -3.45 1.03
C SER A 66 4.47 -3.86 2.04
N PHE A 67 5.22 -2.89 2.57
CA PHE A 67 6.28 -3.17 3.52
C PHE A 67 6.62 -1.93 4.31
N PHE A 68 7.25 -2.16 5.48
CA PHE A 68 7.74 -1.05 6.28
C PHE A 68 9.12 -0.65 5.81
N ILE A 69 9.38 0.66 5.78
CA ILE A 69 10.70 1.21 5.53
C ILE A 69 11.13 1.95 6.78
N LYS A 70 12.42 1.92 7.04
CA LYS A 70 12.94 2.59 8.22
C LYS A 70 13.15 4.07 7.99
#